data_fef5fb4cab7d0f44ebc0e9970bc6e396
#
_entry.id   fef5fb4cab7d0f44ebc0e9970bc6e396
#
_cell.length_a   1.000
_cell.length_b   1.000
_cell.length_c   1.000
_cell.angle_alpha   90.00
_cell.angle_beta   90.00
_cell.angle_gamma   90.00
#
_symmetry.space_group_name_H-M   'P 1'
#
loop_
_entity.id
_entity.type
_entity.pdbx_description
1 polymer ?
#
loop_
_entity_poly.entity_id
_entity_poly.type
_entity_poly.pdbx_seq_one_letter_code
_entity_poly.pdbx_strand_id
1 'polypeptide(L)'
;SLMERYKGMDREADLVVIIAGHNDAFFVKQNKDSLQMLSDSLDILLTHIKQYCPKAKIAYVTPWFVDRTGFKETIQIIRKVCRKHHVPVLDNYNKKSLIKVRDEEFRKQYFQGIKDTAHLNNDGHDLYLPLAEKFLLKVLK
;
A
#
# COMPACT_ATOMS: atom_id res chain seq x y z
N SER A 1 6.30 8.24 -11.81
CA SER A 1 6.48 7.14 -10.83
C SER A 1 6.52 7.69 -9.42
N LEU A 2 6.32 6.85 -8.39
CA LEU A 2 6.50 7.24 -6.98
C LEU A 2 7.94 7.69 -6.71
N MET A 3 8.91 7.12 -7.45
CA MET A 3 10.33 7.46 -7.37
C MET A 3 10.66 8.93 -7.70
N GLU A 4 9.75 9.65 -8.32
CA GLU A 4 9.95 11.06 -8.70
C GLU A 4 9.06 11.99 -7.87
N ARG A 5 7.89 11.50 -7.45
CA ARG A 5 6.87 12.32 -6.76
C ARG A 5 7.26 12.75 -5.36
N TYR A 6 8.11 11.99 -4.66
CA TYR A 6 8.50 12.34 -3.29
C TYR A 6 9.17 13.72 -3.20
N LYS A 7 9.81 14.20 -4.27
CA LYS A 7 10.45 15.53 -4.32
C LYS A 7 9.46 16.69 -4.29
N GLY A 8 8.17 16.42 -4.58
CA GLY A 8 7.10 17.40 -4.50
C GLY A 8 6.34 17.39 -3.16
N MET A 9 6.77 16.58 -2.19
CA MET A 9 6.17 16.53 -0.87
C MET A 9 6.67 17.69 0.02
N ASP A 10 5.89 17.99 1.04
CA ASP A 10 6.34 18.92 2.08
C ASP A 10 7.47 18.25 2.91
N ARG A 11 8.62 18.91 2.97
CA ARG A 11 9.79 18.43 3.73
C ARG A 11 9.58 18.43 5.24
N GLU A 12 8.67 19.26 5.74
CA GLU A 12 8.32 19.38 7.15
C GLU A 12 7.12 18.51 7.54
N ALA A 13 6.68 17.61 6.65
CA ALA A 13 5.58 16.69 6.93
C ALA A 13 5.86 15.85 8.19
N ASP A 14 4.86 15.70 9.05
CA ASP A 14 4.92 14.85 10.24
C ASP A 14 4.70 13.38 9.90
N LEU A 15 3.95 13.11 8.82
CA LEU A 15 3.57 11.78 8.37
C LEU A 15 3.59 11.66 6.85
N VAL A 16 4.24 10.62 6.34
CA VAL A 16 4.17 10.22 4.94
C VAL A 16 3.48 8.87 4.86
N VAL A 17 2.35 8.81 4.16
CA VAL A 17 1.60 7.59 3.91
C VAL A 17 1.80 7.13 2.47
N ILE A 18 2.33 5.92 2.28
CA ILE A 18 2.52 5.31 0.97
C ILE A 18 1.37 4.32 0.74
N ILE A 19 0.59 4.55 -0.30
CA ILE A 19 -0.49 3.66 -0.74
C ILE A 19 -0.11 3.18 -2.14
N ALA A 20 0.45 1.99 -2.26
CA ALA A 20 0.98 1.48 -3.52
C ALA A 20 1.05 -0.04 -3.56
N GLY A 21 1.35 -0.60 -4.74
CA GLY A 21 1.51 -2.04 -4.96
C GLY A 21 0.47 -2.65 -5.90
N HIS A 22 -0.68 -2.00 -6.10
CA HIS A 22 -1.74 -2.55 -6.96
C HIS A 22 -1.28 -2.62 -8.44
N ASN A 23 -0.74 -1.53 -8.95
CA ASN A 23 -0.26 -1.47 -10.34
C ASN A 23 1.05 -2.24 -10.53
N ASP A 24 1.92 -2.24 -9.52
CA ASP A 24 3.18 -2.97 -9.57
C ASP A 24 2.95 -4.48 -9.76
N ALA A 25 1.92 -5.02 -9.12
CA ALA A 25 1.55 -6.42 -9.27
C ALA A 25 1.16 -6.84 -10.70
N PHE A 26 0.71 -5.92 -11.54
CA PHE A 26 0.47 -6.19 -12.96
C PHE A 26 1.76 -6.37 -13.76
N PHE A 27 2.84 -5.68 -13.35
CA PHE A 27 4.13 -5.71 -14.04
C PHE A 27 5.06 -6.78 -13.47
N VAL A 28 4.84 -7.19 -12.23
CA VAL A 28 5.54 -8.31 -11.63
C VAL A 28 5.02 -9.60 -12.25
N LYS A 29 5.52 -9.90 -13.45
CA LYS A 29 5.52 -11.26 -13.94
C LYS A 29 6.37 -12.08 -12.98
N GLN A 30 6.12 -13.38 -12.83
CA GLN A 30 6.88 -14.28 -11.95
C GLN A 30 8.37 -14.45 -12.38
N ASN A 31 8.95 -13.36 -12.81
CA ASN A 31 10.34 -13.26 -13.19
C ASN A 31 11.14 -12.71 -11.99
N LYS A 32 12.21 -13.41 -11.61
CA LYS A 32 13.08 -13.01 -10.50
C LYS A 32 13.60 -11.58 -10.66
N ASP A 33 13.89 -11.16 -11.87
CA ASP A 33 14.43 -9.82 -12.15
C ASP A 33 13.40 -8.72 -11.83
N SER A 34 12.13 -8.93 -12.21
CA SER A 34 11.07 -7.96 -11.90
C SER A 34 10.80 -7.85 -10.40
N LEU A 35 10.89 -8.95 -9.66
CA LEU A 35 10.75 -8.97 -8.21
C LEU A 35 11.93 -8.28 -7.52
N GLN A 36 13.14 -8.51 -8.01
CA GLN A 36 14.34 -7.83 -7.50
C GLN A 36 14.26 -6.33 -7.78
N MET A 37 13.89 -5.92 -9.00
CA MET A 37 13.71 -4.51 -9.35
C MET A 37 12.68 -3.80 -8.47
N LEU A 38 11.57 -4.46 -8.15
CA LEU A 38 10.57 -3.92 -7.22
C LEU A 38 11.17 -3.74 -5.82
N SER A 39 11.89 -4.75 -5.34
CA SER A 39 12.55 -4.71 -4.03
C SER A 39 13.54 -3.55 -3.95
N ASP A 40 14.40 -3.40 -4.94
CA ASP A 40 15.42 -2.35 -4.99
C ASP A 40 14.81 -0.95 -5.12
N SER A 41 13.79 -0.82 -5.98
CA SER A 41 13.07 0.45 -6.15
C SER A 41 12.38 0.89 -4.86
N LEU A 42 11.75 -0.02 -4.14
CA LEU A 42 11.09 0.31 -2.88
C LEU A 42 12.12 0.64 -1.78
N ASP A 43 13.23 -0.08 -1.73
CA ASP A 43 14.35 0.19 -0.80
C ASP A 43 14.92 1.60 -1.01
N ILE A 44 15.19 1.96 -2.27
CA ILE A 44 15.65 3.29 -2.66
C ILE A 44 14.60 4.36 -2.31
N LEU A 45 13.32 4.12 -2.64
CA LEU A 45 12.24 5.07 -2.35
C LEU A 45 12.15 5.38 -0.85
N LEU A 46 12.13 4.36 0.00
CA LEU A 46 12.04 4.55 1.45
C LEU A 46 13.28 5.26 2.01
N THR A 47 14.46 4.96 1.48
CA THR A 47 15.71 5.66 1.82
C THR A 47 15.62 7.15 1.47
N HIS A 48 15.16 7.46 0.25
CA HIS A 48 15.03 8.84 -0.21
C HIS A 48 13.97 9.62 0.57
N ILE A 49 12.82 9.01 0.87
CA ILE A 49 11.77 9.67 1.68
C ILE A 49 12.32 10.03 3.06
N LYS A 50 13.04 9.13 3.71
CA LYS A 50 13.66 9.40 5.02
C LYS A 50 14.67 10.54 4.99
N GLN A 51 15.42 10.66 3.90
CA GLN A 51 16.38 11.75 3.71
C GLN A 51 15.67 13.08 3.39
N TYR A 52 14.59 13.02 2.62
CA TYR A 52 13.86 14.19 2.15
C TYR A 52 12.94 14.79 3.23
N CYS A 53 12.27 13.93 4.00
CA CYS A 53 11.40 14.30 5.11
C CYS A 53 11.93 13.68 6.43
N PRO A 54 13.04 14.18 6.98
CA PRO A 54 13.76 13.52 8.08
C PRO A 54 12.97 13.45 9.39
N LYS A 55 11.97 14.32 9.57
CA LYS A 55 11.10 14.34 10.76
C LYS A 55 9.88 13.43 10.62
N ALA A 56 9.52 13.06 9.37
CA ALA A 56 8.29 12.34 9.11
C ALA A 56 8.32 10.91 9.66
N LYS A 57 7.24 10.50 10.29
CA LYS A 57 6.90 9.08 10.40
C LYS A 57 6.48 8.58 9.03
N ILE A 58 6.81 7.34 8.70
CA ILE A 58 6.40 6.73 7.42
C ILE A 58 5.47 5.57 7.72
N ALA A 59 4.38 5.46 6.99
CA ALA A 59 3.45 4.35 7.02
C ALA A 59 3.23 3.80 5.61
N TYR A 60 3.01 2.51 5.50
CA TYR A 60 2.67 1.86 4.23
C TYR A 60 1.31 1.17 4.32
N VAL A 61 0.49 1.34 3.30
CA VAL A 61 -0.83 0.69 3.17
C VAL A 61 -0.77 -0.21 1.94
N THR A 62 -0.93 -1.53 2.14
CA THR A 62 -0.97 -2.47 1.02
C THR A 62 -2.31 -2.44 0.30
N PRO A 63 -2.36 -2.84 -0.99
CA PRO A 63 -3.64 -3.07 -1.66
C PRO A 63 -4.43 -4.21 -1.01
N TRP A 64 -5.72 -4.29 -1.35
CA TRP A 64 -6.61 -5.36 -0.92
C TRP A 64 -6.19 -6.71 -1.48
N PHE A 65 -6.70 -7.77 -0.86
CA PHE A 65 -6.48 -9.12 -1.38
C PHE A 65 -7.18 -9.31 -2.73
N VAL A 66 -6.40 -9.39 -3.81
CA VAL A 66 -6.85 -9.76 -5.14
C VAL A 66 -6.16 -11.06 -5.57
N ASP A 67 -6.93 -12.02 -6.07
CA ASP A 67 -6.40 -13.30 -6.54
C ASP A 67 -5.86 -13.14 -7.97
N ARG A 68 -4.65 -12.62 -8.06
CA ARG A 68 -3.95 -12.41 -9.33
C ARG A 68 -2.50 -12.87 -9.22
N THR A 69 -1.98 -13.38 -10.32
CA THR A 69 -0.56 -13.72 -10.46
C THR A 69 0.32 -12.50 -10.14
N GLY A 70 1.35 -12.70 -9.33
CA GLY A 70 2.30 -11.65 -8.95
C GLY A 70 1.88 -10.79 -7.74
N PHE A 71 0.60 -10.82 -7.34
CA PHE A 71 0.14 -10.02 -6.19
C PHE A 71 0.75 -10.49 -4.87
N LYS A 72 0.73 -11.80 -4.63
CA LYS A 72 1.29 -12.39 -3.40
C LYS A 72 2.77 -12.03 -3.24
N GLU A 73 3.54 -12.19 -4.30
CA GLU A 73 4.97 -11.92 -4.34
C GLU A 73 5.25 -10.43 -4.12
N THR A 74 4.48 -9.55 -4.77
CA THR A 74 4.54 -8.09 -4.58
C THR A 74 4.35 -7.72 -3.11
N ILE A 75 3.32 -8.26 -2.46
CA ILE A 75 3.03 -7.99 -1.05
C ILE A 75 4.13 -8.52 -0.13
N GLN A 76 4.69 -9.68 -0.44
CA GLN A 76 5.81 -10.24 0.34
C GLN A 76 7.04 -9.32 0.28
N ILE A 77 7.34 -8.76 -0.88
CA ILE A 77 8.44 -7.79 -1.06
C ILE A 77 8.15 -6.51 -0.27
N ILE A 78 6.95 -5.94 -0.39
CA ILE A 78 6.55 -4.74 0.36
C ILE A 78 6.76 -4.97 1.86
N ARG A 79 6.24 -6.07 2.41
CA ARG A 79 6.41 -6.41 3.83
C ARG A 79 7.89 -6.56 4.23
N LYS A 80 8.70 -7.22 3.39
CA LYS A 80 10.13 -7.43 3.65
C LYS A 80 10.89 -6.11 3.69
N VAL A 81 10.70 -5.26 2.69
CA VAL A 81 11.39 -3.97 2.57
C VAL A 81 10.91 -3.00 3.65
N CYS A 82 9.61 -2.90 3.91
CA CYS A 82 9.07 -2.08 5.00
C CYS A 82 9.64 -2.51 6.37
N ARG A 83 9.75 -3.83 6.62
CA ARG A 83 10.37 -4.34 7.86
C ARG A 83 11.84 -3.93 7.97
N LYS A 84 12.64 -4.04 6.90
CA LYS A 84 14.02 -3.59 6.84
C LYS A 84 14.15 -2.11 7.22
N HIS A 85 13.22 -1.30 6.77
CA HIS A 85 13.18 0.14 7.04
C HIS A 85 12.43 0.54 8.32
N HIS A 86 11.94 -0.42 9.12
CA HIS A 86 11.10 -0.16 10.29
C HIS A 86 9.85 0.69 9.98
N VAL A 87 9.27 0.48 8.80
CA VAL A 87 8.05 1.16 8.35
C VAL A 87 6.84 0.30 8.72
N PRO A 88 5.91 0.80 9.56
CA PRO A 88 4.66 0.12 9.86
C PRO A 88 3.80 -0.10 8.61
N VAL A 89 3.15 -1.26 8.54
CA VAL A 89 2.32 -1.64 7.39
C VAL A 89 0.89 -1.90 7.84
N LEU A 90 -0.07 -1.21 7.23
CA LEU A 90 -1.48 -1.60 7.26
C LEU A 90 -1.70 -2.64 6.17
N ASP A 91 -1.82 -3.89 6.58
CA ASP A 91 -1.87 -5.02 5.67
C ASP A 91 -3.30 -5.36 5.26
N ASN A 92 -3.75 -4.75 4.17
CA ASN A 92 -5.06 -5.01 3.58
C ASN A 92 -5.10 -6.28 2.71
N TYR A 93 -3.95 -6.84 2.35
CA TYR A 93 -3.87 -8.08 1.59
C TYR A 93 -4.19 -9.33 2.43
N ASN A 94 -4.30 -9.19 3.74
CA ASN A 94 -4.66 -10.28 4.62
C ASN A 94 -6.09 -10.78 4.30
N LYS A 95 -6.29 -12.12 4.26
CA LYS A 95 -7.61 -12.74 4.08
C LYS A 95 -8.65 -12.34 5.14
N LYS A 96 -8.18 -11.88 6.30
CA LYS A 96 -9.02 -11.33 7.39
C LYS A 96 -9.26 -9.83 7.25
N SER A 97 -8.84 -9.21 6.15
CA SER A 97 -9.07 -7.80 5.89
C SER A 97 -10.55 -7.44 5.96
N LEU A 98 -10.83 -6.21 6.37
CA LEU A 98 -12.16 -5.63 6.36
C LEU A 98 -12.75 -5.61 4.94
N ILE A 99 -11.91 -5.37 3.93
CA ILE A 99 -12.33 -5.26 2.53
C ILE A 99 -12.43 -6.64 1.89
N LYS A 100 -13.66 -7.08 1.61
CA LYS A 100 -14.00 -8.41 1.08
C LYS A 100 -14.08 -8.41 -0.45
N VAL A 101 -12.96 -8.17 -1.12
CA VAL A 101 -12.91 -8.02 -2.60
C VAL A 101 -13.46 -9.23 -3.35
N ARG A 102 -13.38 -10.44 -2.79
CA ARG A 102 -13.91 -11.67 -3.43
C ARG A 102 -15.43 -11.78 -3.36
N ASP A 103 -16.05 -11.09 -2.41
CA ASP A 103 -17.49 -11.10 -2.22
C ASP A 103 -18.14 -10.13 -3.21
N GLU A 104 -19.01 -10.64 -4.06
CA GLU A 104 -19.67 -9.87 -5.10
C GLU A 104 -20.64 -8.84 -4.51
N GLU A 105 -21.40 -9.22 -3.51
CA GLU A 105 -22.34 -8.31 -2.83
C GLU A 105 -21.58 -7.21 -2.09
N PHE A 106 -20.44 -7.55 -1.48
CA PHE A 106 -19.58 -6.55 -0.89
C PHE A 106 -19.06 -5.54 -1.94
N ARG A 107 -18.61 -6.00 -3.12
CA ARG A 107 -18.16 -5.09 -4.19
C ARG A 107 -19.30 -4.21 -4.71
N LYS A 108 -20.49 -4.78 -4.87
CA LYS A 108 -21.66 -4.05 -5.33
C LYS A 108 -22.02 -2.89 -4.39
N GLN A 109 -21.85 -3.09 -3.09
CA GLN A 109 -22.15 -2.10 -2.07
C GLN A 109 -21.04 -1.09 -1.85
N TYR A 110 -19.77 -1.51 -1.85
CA TYR A 110 -18.64 -0.72 -1.34
C TYR A 110 -17.58 -0.35 -2.38
N PHE A 111 -17.71 -0.83 -3.62
CA PHE A 111 -16.79 -0.48 -4.71
C PHE A 111 -17.46 0.41 -5.75
N GLN A 112 -16.68 1.05 -6.62
CA GLN A 112 -17.20 1.91 -7.69
C GLN A 112 -17.97 1.13 -8.76
N GLY A 113 -17.87 -0.19 -8.76
CA GLY A 113 -18.64 -1.09 -9.61
C GLY A 113 -18.36 -2.55 -9.26
N ILE A 114 -19.30 -3.43 -9.61
CA ILE A 114 -19.24 -4.86 -9.28
C ILE A 114 -17.98 -5.57 -9.82
N LYS A 115 -17.42 -5.05 -10.93
CA LYS A 115 -16.18 -5.55 -11.55
C LYS A 115 -14.94 -4.82 -11.06
N ASP A 116 -15.10 -3.70 -10.35
CA ASP A 116 -13.97 -2.99 -9.77
C ASP A 116 -13.44 -3.75 -8.55
N THR A 117 -12.15 -3.93 -8.48
CA THR A 117 -11.46 -4.63 -7.38
C THR A 117 -10.41 -3.74 -6.70
N ALA A 118 -10.35 -2.46 -7.09
CA ALA A 118 -9.35 -1.53 -6.63
C ALA A 118 -9.91 -0.30 -5.93
N HIS A 119 -11.06 0.22 -6.37
CA HIS A 119 -11.54 1.53 -5.96
C HIS A 119 -12.82 1.40 -5.13
N LEU A 120 -12.75 1.83 -3.88
CA LEU A 120 -13.91 1.95 -3.01
C LEU A 120 -14.80 3.14 -3.48
N ASN A 121 -16.11 3.01 -3.29
CA ASN A 121 -17.04 4.14 -3.35
C ASN A 121 -17.07 4.88 -1.99
N ASN A 122 -17.95 5.86 -1.84
CA ASN A 122 -18.04 6.64 -0.60
C ASN A 122 -18.35 5.77 0.62
N ASP A 123 -19.32 4.86 0.51
CA ASP A 123 -19.68 3.95 1.61
C ASP A 123 -18.51 3.02 1.98
N GLY A 124 -17.73 2.59 0.98
CA GLY A 124 -16.52 1.80 1.19
C GLY A 124 -15.42 2.60 1.89
N HIS A 125 -15.27 3.87 1.56
CA HIS A 125 -14.33 4.76 2.26
C HIS A 125 -14.79 5.00 3.70
N ASP A 126 -16.05 5.25 3.95
CA ASP A 126 -16.60 5.44 5.30
C ASP A 126 -16.42 4.18 6.17
N LEU A 127 -16.62 3.00 5.57
CA LEU A 127 -16.34 1.72 6.24
C LEU A 127 -14.86 1.55 6.60
N TYR A 128 -13.96 1.97 5.71
CA TYR A 128 -12.51 1.77 5.86
C TYR A 128 -11.83 2.82 6.75
N LEU A 129 -12.37 4.03 6.80
CA LEU A 129 -11.76 5.17 7.48
C LEU A 129 -11.38 4.91 8.95
N PRO A 130 -12.24 4.32 9.81
CA PRO A 130 -11.90 4.07 11.21
C PRO A 130 -10.68 3.16 11.39
N LEU A 131 -10.51 2.17 10.49
CA LEU A 131 -9.35 1.27 10.50
C LEU A 131 -8.07 2.01 10.13
N ALA A 132 -8.12 2.80 9.06
CA ALA A 132 -6.99 3.61 8.60
C ALA A 132 -6.59 4.65 9.66
N GLU A 133 -7.54 5.39 10.21
CA GLU A 133 -7.32 6.38 11.25
C GLU A 133 -6.65 5.77 12.49
N LYS A 134 -7.18 4.67 13.01
CA LYS A 134 -6.60 3.97 14.16
C LYS A 134 -5.15 3.56 13.91
N PHE A 135 -4.85 3.06 12.70
CA PHE A 135 -3.50 2.69 12.31
C PHE A 135 -2.57 3.90 12.26
N LEU A 136 -2.97 4.99 11.57
CA LEU A 136 -2.15 6.18 11.40
C LEU A 136 -1.91 6.90 12.72
N LEU A 137 -2.90 7.01 13.59
CA LEU A 137 -2.75 7.58 14.94
C LEU A 137 -1.77 6.75 15.79
N LYS A 138 -1.71 5.43 15.60
CA LYS A 138 -0.71 4.58 16.27
C LYS A 138 0.71 4.84 15.73
N VAL A 139 0.86 5.11 14.44
CA VAL A 139 2.16 5.42 13.84
C VAL A 139 2.69 6.76 14.34
N LEU A 140 1.82 7.73 14.57
CA LEU A 140 2.19 9.08 15.05
C LEU A 140 2.62 9.11 16.52
N LYS A 141 2.17 8.16 17.32
CA LYS A 141 2.63 7.99 18.73
C LYS A 141 4.06 7.45 18.79
#